data_87613ec24e7c5eb8fcc15d8a31d98fb9
#
_entry.id   87613ec24e7c5eb8fcc15d8a31d98fb9
#
_cell.length_a   1.000
_cell.length_b   1.000
_cell.length_c   1.000
_cell.angle_alpha   90.00
_cell.angle_beta   90.00
_cell.angle_gamma   90.00
#
_symmetry.space_group_name_H-M   'P 1'
#
loop_
_entity.id
_entity.type
_entity.pdbx_description
1 polymer ?
#
loop_
_entity_poly.entity_id
_entity_poly.type
_entity_poly.pdbx_seq_one_letter_code
_entity_poly.pdbx_strand_id
1 'polypeptide(L)'
;MSTKVLLPFGAVLIRWPSMENLLKAVSGQFGTILIDPPWRFANRTGKVGPEHKRLHRYETLSLEQIAALPISDLSLLKSHLYLWCPNALLLEALTIMKSWGFTYKTNIVWYKVRKDGGPDGRGVGFYFRNVTKLLLFGVKGHLRTLPPGRRQVNIVMSRKQEHSRKPDQVYPIIESCSPAPYLELFARERVQGWTQWGDEVDSYERPPYKAYVAAATSVGRSSSSPSRSKEVDSRQRHLPLPLE
;
A
#
# COMPACT_ATOMS: atom_id res chain seq x y z
N MET A 1 16.18 2.99 -19.99
CA MET A 1 16.24 1.63 -20.55
C MET A 1 16.69 0.70 -19.44
N SER A 2 15.83 -0.20 -19.00
CA SER A 2 16.14 -1.16 -17.94
C SER A 2 17.04 -2.26 -18.49
N THR A 3 18.21 -2.46 -17.92
CA THR A 3 19.14 -3.48 -18.38
C THR A 3 18.69 -4.84 -17.86
N LYS A 4 18.11 -5.66 -18.72
CA LYS A 4 17.77 -7.05 -18.41
C LYS A 4 19.05 -7.88 -18.40
N VAL A 5 19.45 -8.39 -17.25
CA VAL A 5 20.56 -9.36 -17.15
C VAL A 5 19.96 -10.76 -17.13
N LEU A 6 20.26 -11.56 -18.16
CA LEU A 6 19.88 -12.98 -18.24
C LEU A 6 20.78 -13.81 -17.32
N LEU A 7 20.19 -14.48 -16.35
CA LEU A 7 20.87 -15.48 -15.53
C LEU A 7 20.81 -16.87 -16.19
N PRO A 8 21.74 -17.81 -15.86
CA PRO A 8 21.90 -19.11 -16.53
C PRO A 8 20.74 -20.11 -16.33
N PHE A 9 19.58 -19.70 -15.84
CA PHE A 9 18.37 -20.52 -15.74
C PHE A 9 17.10 -19.77 -16.18
N GLY A 10 17.20 -18.79 -17.08
CA GLY A 10 16.05 -18.09 -17.65
C GLY A 10 15.36 -17.11 -16.68
N ALA A 11 15.92 -16.84 -15.51
CA ALA A 11 15.43 -15.81 -14.61
C ALA A 11 15.95 -14.44 -15.06
N VAL A 12 15.04 -13.51 -15.33
CA VAL A 12 15.37 -12.12 -15.64
C VAL A 12 15.51 -11.37 -14.32
N LEU A 13 16.72 -10.94 -13.96
CA LEU A 13 16.94 -9.99 -12.89
C LEU A 13 16.57 -8.59 -13.38
N ILE A 14 15.53 -8.03 -12.84
CA ILE A 14 15.16 -6.63 -13.05
C ILE A 14 16.04 -5.80 -12.13
N ARG A 15 17.01 -5.07 -12.69
CA ARG A 15 17.89 -4.18 -11.96
C ARG A 15 17.23 -2.80 -11.90
N TRP A 16 16.94 -2.34 -10.69
CA TRP A 16 16.40 -0.99 -10.50
C TRP A 16 17.36 0.06 -11.05
N PRO A 17 16.88 1.04 -11.82
CA PRO A 17 17.71 2.13 -12.31
C PRO A 17 18.37 2.86 -11.13
N SER A 18 19.59 3.36 -11.34
CA SER A 18 20.30 4.16 -10.32
C SER A 18 19.50 5.40 -9.93
N MET A 19 19.79 5.98 -8.76
CA MET A 19 19.18 7.23 -8.30
C MET A 19 19.30 8.37 -9.33
N GLU A 20 20.42 8.44 -10.03
CA GLU A 20 20.61 9.39 -11.14
C GLU A 20 19.57 9.20 -12.24
N ASN A 21 19.22 7.96 -12.56
CA ASN A 21 18.21 7.66 -13.56
C ASN A 21 16.81 8.06 -13.09
N LEU A 22 16.52 7.99 -11.79
CA LEU A 22 15.25 8.48 -11.24
C LEU A 22 15.10 9.99 -11.45
N LEU A 23 16.10 10.81 -11.04
CA LEU A 23 16.06 12.26 -11.18
C LEU A 23 16.09 12.71 -12.66
N LYS A 24 16.74 11.93 -13.54
CA LYS A 24 16.72 12.17 -15.00
C LYS A 24 15.37 11.83 -15.64
N ALA A 25 14.73 10.78 -15.14
CA ALA A 25 13.46 10.30 -15.69
C ALA A 25 12.25 11.07 -15.14
N VAL A 26 12.35 11.58 -13.92
CA VAL A 26 11.29 12.30 -13.22
C VAL A 26 11.71 13.75 -13.05
N SER A 27 11.16 14.63 -13.87
CA SER A 27 11.39 16.09 -13.77
C SER A 27 10.27 16.75 -12.96
N GLY A 28 10.64 17.76 -12.14
CA GLY A 28 9.70 18.58 -11.38
C GLY A 28 9.58 18.19 -9.92
N GLN A 29 8.69 18.91 -9.23
CA GLN A 29 8.36 18.67 -7.83
C GLN A 29 6.87 18.38 -7.69
N PHE A 30 6.53 17.52 -6.73
CA PHE A 30 5.20 16.95 -6.59
C PHE A 30 4.55 17.34 -5.27
N GLY A 31 3.26 17.67 -5.35
CA GLY A 31 2.43 17.94 -4.19
C GLY A 31 2.07 16.65 -3.43
N THR A 32 2.09 15.52 -4.14
CA THR A 32 1.79 14.21 -3.55
C THR A 32 2.65 13.13 -4.17
N ILE A 33 3.23 12.28 -3.32
CA ILE A 33 4.07 11.14 -3.73
C ILE A 33 3.51 9.86 -3.13
N LEU A 34 3.28 8.85 -3.97
CA LEU A 34 2.92 7.48 -3.61
C LEU A 34 4.11 6.56 -3.87
N ILE A 35 4.47 5.74 -2.89
CA ILE A 35 5.65 4.85 -3.00
C ILE A 35 5.31 3.45 -2.49
N ASP A 36 5.64 2.43 -3.29
CA ASP A 36 5.63 1.01 -2.86
C ASP A 36 7.02 0.39 -3.08
N PRO A 37 7.99 0.67 -2.21
CA PRO A 37 9.35 0.18 -2.41
C PRO A 37 9.41 -1.35 -2.39
N PRO A 38 10.33 -1.97 -3.12
CA PRO A 38 10.57 -3.41 -3.08
C PRO A 38 11.35 -3.78 -1.80
N TRP A 39 10.65 -3.79 -0.69
CA TRP A 39 11.21 -4.03 0.64
C TRP A 39 11.94 -5.36 0.73
N ARG A 40 13.18 -5.33 1.28
CA ARG A 40 13.92 -6.54 1.63
C ARG A 40 13.50 -7.02 3.01
N PHE A 41 13.02 -8.25 3.09
CA PHE A 41 12.74 -8.92 4.36
C PHE A 41 13.97 -9.72 4.80
N ALA A 42 14.60 -9.33 5.92
CA ALA A 42 15.60 -10.15 6.58
C ALA A 42 14.91 -11.23 7.41
N ASN A 43 15.08 -12.49 7.04
CA ASN A 43 14.61 -13.60 7.85
C ASN A 43 15.74 -14.07 8.78
N ARG A 44 15.55 -13.92 10.10
CA ARG A 44 16.55 -14.31 11.12
C ARG A 44 16.88 -15.81 11.13
N THR A 45 16.02 -16.65 10.57
CA THR A 45 16.17 -18.11 10.63
C THR A 45 16.89 -18.72 9.41
N GLY A 46 17.27 -17.92 8.42
CA GLY A 46 17.92 -18.37 7.19
C GLY A 46 17.07 -19.33 6.32
N LYS A 47 15.92 -19.79 6.83
CA LYS A 47 14.97 -20.56 6.04
C LYS A 47 14.20 -19.63 5.13
N VAL A 48 14.44 -19.77 3.85
CA VAL A 48 13.71 -19.05 2.81
C VAL A 48 12.25 -19.49 2.86
N GLY A 49 11.37 -18.64 3.39
CA GLY A 49 9.93 -18.90 3.36
C GLY A 49 9.43 -19.01 1.91
N PRO A 50 8.25 -19.62 1.68
CA PRO A 50 7.68 -19.74 0.33
C PRO A 50 7.61 -18.41 -0.44
N GLU A 51 7.61 -17.28 0.27
CA GLU A 51 7.64 -15.94 -0.31
C GLU A 51 8.99 -15.56 -0.91
N HIS A 52 10.12 -16.06 -0.39
CA HIS A 52 11.43 -15.83 -0.99
C HIS A 52 11.58 -16.49 -2.36
N LYS A 53 10.96 -17.63 -2.61
CA LYS A 53 10.90 -18.21 -3.97
C LYS A 53 10.15 -17.31 -4.95
N ARG A 54 9.29 -16.40 -4.47
CA ARG A 54 8.56 -15.42 -5.27
C ARG A 54 9.34 -14.09 -5.41
N LEU A 55 10.26 -13.78 -4.50
CA LEU A 55 11.12 -12.59 -4.53
C LEU A 55 12.23 -12.68 -5.59
N HIS A 56 12.49 -13.86 -6.17
CA HIS A 56 13.39 -14.00 -7.31
C HIS A 56 12.92 -13.26 -8.59
N ARG A 57 11.74 -12.66 -8.58
CA ARG A 57 11.22 -11.87 -9.71
C ARG A 57 11.66 -10.41 -9.69
N TYR A 58 12.01 -9.88 -8.50
CA TYR A 58 12.39 -8.47 -8.35
C TYR A 58 13.61 -8.36 -7.47
N GLU A 59 14.54 -7.50 -7.87
CA GLU A 59 15.61 -7.07 -6.99
C GLU A 59 14.98 -6.25 -5.85
N THR A 60 15.21 -6.67 -4.59
CA THR A 60 14.76 -5.92 -3.41
C THR A 60 15.80 -4.89 -3.03
N LEU A 61 15.35 -3.73 -2.56
CA LEU A 61 16.21 -2.69 -2.02
C LEU A 61 16.44 -2.87 -0.53
N SER A 62 17.66 -2.58 -0.07
CA SER A 62 17.95 -2.48 1.36
C SER A 62 17.26 -1.24 1.96
N LEU A 63 17.16 -1.17 3.29
CA LEU A 63 16.57 -0.02 3.97
C LEU A 63 17.36 1.27 3.68
N GLU A 64 18.70 1.15 3.62
CA GLU A 64 19.61 2.25 3.28
C GLU A 64 19.37 2.74 1.85
N GLN A 65 19.22 1.82 0.90
CA GLN A 65 18.93 2.17 -0.50
C GLN A 65 17.56 2.86 -0.63
N ILE A 66 16.54 2.40 0.11
CA ILE A 66 15.23 3.06 0.12
C ILE A 66 15.34 4.44 0.77
N ALA A 67 16.01 4.56 1.91
CA ALA A 67 16.21 5.84 2.59
C ALA A 67 16.97 6.87 1.74
N ALA A 68 17.89 6.39 0.89
CA ALA A 68 18.68 7.23 0.01
C ALA A 68 17.93 7.71 -1.24
N LEU A 69 16.68 7.29 -1.48
CA LEU A 69 15.86 7.83 -2.58
C LEU A 69 15.67 9.35 -2.41
N PRO A 70 15.77 10.15 -3.49
CA PRO A 70 15.73 11.61 -3.42
C PRO A 70 14.30 12.16 -3.28
N ILE A 71 13.53 11.60 -2.35
CA ILE A 71 12.11 11.96 -2.16
C ILE A 71 11.95 13.40 -1.70
N SER A 72 12.93 13.88 -0.89
CA SER A 72 12.91 15.28 -0.45
C SER A 72 13.00 16.25 -1.61
N ASP A 73 13.82 15.95 -2.63
CA ASP A 73 14.07 16.81 -3.80
C ASP A 73 12.89 16.78 -4.78
N LEU A 74 12.22 15.63 -4.87
CA LEU A 74 11.03 15.44 -5.70
C LEU A 74 9.76 16.00 -5.07
N SER A 75 9.79 16.42 -3.80
CA SER A 75 8.61 16.90 -3.09
C SER A 75 8.57 18.43 -2.98
N LEU A 76 7.39 19.02 -3.16
CA LEU A 76 7.15 20.43 -2.83
C LEU A 76 7.37 20.67 -1.33
N LEU A 77 7.60 21.95 -0.96
CA LEU A 77 7.75 22.37 0.45
C LEU A 77 6.52 22.03 1.31
N LYS A 78 5.35 22.01 0.67
CA LYS A 78 4.09 21.57 1.28
C LYS A 78 3.58 20.40 0.45
N SER A 79 3.72 19.18 0.97
CA SER A 79 3.40 17.96 0.22
C SER A 79 2.92 16.83 1.12
N HIS A 80 2.27 15.87 0.50
CA HIS A 80 1.84 14.62 1.13
C HIS A 80 2.66 13.44 0.62
N LEU A 81 2.92 12.50 1.50
CA LEU A 81 3.57 11.23 1.19
C LEU A 81 2.66 10.08 1.59
N TYR A 82 2.50 9.13 0.69
CA TYR A 82 1.85 7.85 0.91
C TYR A 82 2.87 6.74 0.70
N LEU A 83 3.20 6.01 1.76
CA LEU A 83 4.22 4.96 1.75
C LEU A 83 3.60 3.60 2.07
N TRP A 84 3.57 2.70 1.10
CA TRP A 84 3.16 1.33 1.35
C TRP A 84 4.19 0.60 2.22
N CYS A 85 3.73 0.10 3.35
CA CYS A 85 4.57 -0.53 4.36
C CYS A 85 4.05 -1.94 4.71
N PRO A 86 4.92 -2.95 4.72
CA PRO A 86 4.62 -4.23 5.36
C PRO A 86 4.52 -4.05 6.88
N ASN A 87 3.55 -4.72 7.53
CA ASN A 87 3.36 -4.57 8.98
C ASN A 87 4.65 -4.84 9.80
N ALA A 88 5.49 -5.77 9.33
CA ALA A 88 6.73 -6.15 10.01
C ALA A 88 7.86 -5.10 9.91
N LEU A 89 7.74 -4.11 9.01
CA LEU A 89 8.75 -3.08 8.76
C LEU A 89 8.24 -1.67 9.11
N LEU A 90 7.28 -1.59 10.05
CA LEU A 90 6.66 -0.31 10.40
C LEU A 90 7.65 0.70 10.97
N LEU A 91 8.53 0.27 11.88
CA LEU A 91 9.53 1.16 12.51
C LEU A 91 10.53 1.69 11.48
N GLU A 92 11.01 0.81 10.60
CA GLU A 92 11.92 1.16 9.51
C GLU A 92 11.25 2.13 8.53
N ALA A 93 10.02 1.88 8.16
CA ALA A 93 9.28 2.75 7.26
C ALA A 93 9.02 4.15 7.86
N LEU A 94 8.73 4.25 9.15
CA LEU A 94 8.59 5.53 9.85
C LEU A 94 9.93 6.29 9.91
N THR A 95 11.03 5.59 10.15
CA THR A 95 12.38 6.18 10.14
C THR A 95 12.74 6.70 8.75
N ILE A 96 12.49 5.93 7.70
CA ILE A 96 12.70 6.32 6.31
C ILE A 96 11.83 7.52 5.93
N MET A 97 10.55 7.50 6.28
CA MET A 97 9.65 8.64 6.04
C MET A 97 10.19 9.93 6.67
N LYS A 98 10.71 9.85 7.90
CA LYS A 98 11.33 10.97 8.61
C LYS A 98 12.60 11.46 7.92
N SER A 99 13.46 10.56 7.40
CA SER A 99 14.69 10.94 6.70
C SER A 99 14.41 11.71 5.40
N TRP A 100 13.26 11.49 4.76
CA TRP A 100 12.78 12.24 3.60
C TRP A 100 12.12 13.58 3.95
N GLY A 101 12.11 13.95 5.25
CA GLY A 101 11.55 15.22 5.73
C GLY A 101 10.03 15.21 5.95
N PHE A 102 9.40 14.04 5.97
CA PHE A 102 7.96 13.92 6.23
C PHE A 102 7.67 13.52 7.67
N THR A 103 6.68 14.18 8.27
CA THR A 103 6.15 13.82 9.58
C THR A 103 4.96 12.87 9.41
N TYR A 104 5.05 11.68 9.97
CA TYR A 104 3.93 10.74 10.01
C TYR A 104 2.71 11.35 10.72
N LYS A 105 1.53 11.18 10.18
CA LYS A 105 0.27 11.67 10.76
C LYS A 105 -0.72 10.56 11.06
N THR A 106 -0.90 9.65 10.13
CA THR A 106 -1.86 8.54 10.21
C THR A 106 -1.55 7.51 9.11
N ASN A 107 -2.40 6.52 8.96
CA ASN A 107 -2.30 5.55 7.87
C ASN A 107 -3.69 5.19 7.34
N ILE A 108 -3.71 4.63 6.14
CA ILE A 108 -4.85 3.92 5.58
C ILE A 108 -4.53 2.43 5.68
N VAL A 109 -5.47 1.64 6.18
CA VAL A 109 -5.32 0.19 6.29
C VAL A 109 -5.99 -0.46 5.07
N TRP A 110 -5.21 -1.17 4.27
CA TRP A 110 -5.79 -2.08 3.29
C TRP A 110 -6.14 -3.40 3.98
N TYR A 111 -7.43 -3.66 4.14
CA TYR A 111 -7.95 -4.93 4.64
C TYR A 111 -8.30 -5.84 3.46
N LYS A 112 -7.60 -6.98 3.40
CA LYS A 112 -7.73 -7.96 2.32
C LYS A 112 -8.83 -8.94 2.67
N VAL A 113 -9.86 -8.98 1.84
CA VAL A 113 -11.04 -9.80 2.04
C VAL A 113 -11.16 -10.91 1.00
N ARG A 114 -11.84 -12.00 1.38
CA ARG A 114 -12.26 -13.06 0.47
C ARG A 114 -13.50 -12.66 -0.32
N LYS A 115 -13.97 -13.58 -1.19
CA LYS A 115 -15.20 -13.38 -1.98
C LYS A 115 -16.45 -13.23 -1.12
N ASP A 116 -16.47 -13.87 0.04
CA ASP A 116 -17.55 -13.83 1.04
C ASP A 116 -17.46 -12.63 2.00
N GLY A 117 -16.50 -11.72 1.78
CA GLY A 117 -16.28 -10.56 2.64
C GLY A 117 -15.46 -10.84 3.91
N GLY A 118 -15.23 -12.09 4.24
CA GLY A 118 -14.39 -12.46 5.37
C GLY A 118 -12.89 -12.19 5.15
N PRO A 119 -12.05 -12.26 6.20
CA PRO A 119 -10.62 -12.00 6.10
C PRO A 119 -9.91 -12.98 5.15
N ASP A 120 -8.99 -12.49 4.30
CA ASP A 120 -8.15 -13.34 3.44
C ASP A 120 -7.06 -14.03 4.26
N GLY A 121 -7.39 -15.15 4.90
CA GLY A 121 -6.48 -15.92 5.75
C GLY A 121 -5.29 -16.57 5.03
N ARG A 122 -5.07 -16.31 3.73
CA ARG A 122 -3.95 -16.83 2.94
C ARG A 122 -2.69 -15.97 3.06
N GLY A 123 -2.72 -14.91 3.86
CA GLY A 123 -1.54 -14.10 4.16
C GLY A 123 -0.49 -14.89 4.93
N VAL A 124 0.78 -14.55 4.72
CA VAL A 124 1.91 -15.11 5.49
C VAL A 124 2.19 -14.22 6.68
N GLY A 125 2.52 -14.82 7.82
CA GLY A 125 2.91 -14.13 9.04
C GLY A 125 3.40 -15.15 10.06
N PHE A 126 4.43 -14.78 10.84
CA PHE A 126 5.02 -15.69 11.84
C PHE A 126 4.15 -15.83 13.10
N TYR A 127 3.48 -14.76 13.50
CA TYR A 127 2.62 -14.73 14.68
C TYR A 127 1.15 -14.77 14.27
N PHE A 128 0.74 -13.86 13.41
CA PHE A 128 -0.62 -13.77 12.89
C PHE A 128 -0.62 -13.78 11.37
N ARG A 129 -1.68 -14.33 10.75
CA ARG A 129 -1.85 -14.27 9.30
C ARG A 129 -2.14 -12.82 8.88
N ASN A 130 -1.23 -12.23 8.11
CA ASN A 130 -1.34 -10.84 7.66
C ASN A 130 -2.45 -10.67 6.63
N VAL A 131 -3.57 -10.14 7.05
CA VAL A 131 -4.70 -9.77 6.19
C VAL A 131 -4.74 -8.28 5.87
N THR A 132 -3.82 -7.51 6.44
CA THR A 132 -3.70 -6.08 6.23
C THR A 132 -2.39 -5.69 5.56
N LYS A 133 -2.35 -4.50 4.97
CA LYS A 133 -1.14 -3.77 4.60
C LYS A 133 -1.37 -2.29 4.92
N LEU A 134 -0.35 -1.61 5.40
CA LEU A 134 -0.44 -0.21 5.77
C LEU A 134 -0.03 0.69 4.60
N LEU A 135 -0.76 1.77 4.41
CA LEU A 135 -0.38 2.90 3.59
C LEU A 135 -0.16 4.08 4.54
N LEU A 136 1.09 4.32 4.91
CA LEU A 136 1.46 5.36 5.85
C LEU A 136 1.26 6.72 5.20
N PHE A 137 0.68 7.67 5.93
CA PHE A 137 0.47 9.05 5.49
C PHE A 137 1.37 10.00 6.26
N GLY A 138 2.20 10.73 5.52
CA GLY A 138 3.12 11.74 6.02
C GLY A 138 2.89 13.10 5.39
N VAL A 139 3.27 14.15 6.11
CA VAL A 139 3.13 15.54 5.68
C VAL A 139 4.49 16.24 5.78
N LYS A 140 4.89 16.95 4.72
CA LYS A 140 5.99 17.90 4.71
C LYS A 140 5.42 19.31 4.78
N GLY A 141 5.98 20.15 5.64
CA GLY A 141 5.44 21.50 5.91
C GLY A 141 4.09 21.48 6.62
N HIS A 142 3.32 22.56 6.48
CA HIS A 142 1.99 22.70 7.07
C HIS A 142 0.92 22.52 6.00
N LEU A 143 0.42 21.29 5.87
CA LEU A 143 -0.61 20.94 4.89
C LEU A 143 -1.62 19.98 5.51
N ARG A 144 -2.91 20.31 5.42
CA ARG A 144 -4.01 19.42 5.82
C ARG A 144 -4.54 18.70 4.59
N THR A 145 -5.21 17.57 4.79
CA THR A 145 -5.98 16.92 3.71
C THR A 145 -7.01 17.89 3.14
N LEU A 146 -7.18 17.83 1.83
CA LEU A 146 -8.07 18.73 1.08
C LEU A 146 -9.55 18.34 1.25
N PRO A 147 -10.51 19.28 1.18
CA PRO A 147 -11.90 18.94 0.95
C PRO A 147 -12.07 18.44 -0.51
N PRO A 148 -12.98 17.52 -0.82
CA PRO A 148 -13.93 16.86 0.10
C PRO A 148 -13.35 15.66 0.85
N GLY A 149 -12.12 15.20 0.52
CA GLY A 149 -11.50 13.99 1.05
C GLY A 149 -11.20 14.01 2.55
N ARG A 150 -11.32 15.16 3.22
CA ARG A 150 -11.04 15.29 4.66
C ARG A 150 -11.87 14.37 5.56
N ARG A 151 -13.00 13.86 5.07
CA ARG A 151 -13.88 12.91 5.78
C ARG A 151 -13.64 11.47 5.38
N GLN A 152 -12.62 11.19 4.56
CA GLN A 152 -12.28 9.85 4.11
C GLN A 152 -11.93 8.97 5.32
N VAL A 153 -12.57 7.81 5.41
CA VAL A 153 -12.20 6.81 6.41
C VAL A 153 -10.88 6.16 6.05
N ASN A 154 -10.11 5.77 7.04
CA ASN A 154 -8.76 5.24 6.87
C ASN A 154 -8.71 3.72 6.64
N ILE A 155 -9.70 3.17 5.94
CA ILE A 155 -9.74 1.76 5.58
C ILE A 155 -10.14 1.59 4.12
N VAL A 156 -9.45 0.69 3.41
CA VAL A 156 -9.79 0.22 2.08
C VAL A 156 -10.01 -1.28 2.16
N MET A 157 -11.17 -1.74 1.77
CA MET A 157 -11.51 -3.15 1.73
C MET A 157 -11.54 -3.62 0.29
N SER A 158 -10.70 -4.59 -0.05
CA SER A 158 -10.72 -5.19 -1.37
C SER A 158 -10.20 -6.62 -1.37
N ARG A 159 -10.58 -7.38 -2.39
CA ARG A 159 -9.97 -8.68 -2.63
C ARG A 159 -8.52 -8.49 -3.05
N LYS A 160 -7.68 -9.44 -2.62
CA LYS A 160 -6.32 -9.53 -3.15
C LYS A 160 -6.41 -9.78 -4.65
N GLN A 161 -5.77 -8.94 -5.42
CA GLN A 161 -5.61 -9.08 -6.85
C GLN A 161 -4.35 -9.90 -7.16
N GLU A 162 -3.74 -9.71 -8.32
CA GLU A 162 -2.47 -10.33 -8.68
C GLU A 162 -1.37 -10.02 -7.67
N HIS A 163 -0.26 -10.73 -7.82
CA HIS A 163 0.89 -10.56 -6.92
C HIS A 163 1.34 -9.09 -6.87
N SER A 164 1.45 -8.55 -5.67
CA SER A 164 1.89 -7.18 -5.35
C SER A 164 1.00 -6.04 -5.83
N ARG A 165 -0.09 -6.29 -6.56
CA ARG A 165 -1.00 -5.24 -6.98
C ARG A 165 -1.73 -4.64 -5.80
N LYS A 166 -1.76 -3.30 -5.74
CA LYS A 166 -2.48 -2.52 -4.75
C LYS A 166 -3.92 -2.26 -5.22
N PRO A 167 -4.84 -1.94 -4.30
CA PRO A 167 -6.22 -1.64 -4.69
C PRO A 167 -6.31 -0.32 -5.46
N ASP A 168 -6.97 -0.33 -6.61
CA ASP A 168 -7.13 0.85 -7.47
C ASP A 168 -7.90 1.98 -6.76
N GLN A 169 -8.72 1.64 -5.73
CA GLN A 169 -9.46 2.62 -4.91
C GLN A 169 -8.55 3.63 -4.19
N VAL A 170 -7.25 3.34 -4.07
CA VAL A 170 -6.30 4.23 -3.40
C VAL A 170 -6.09 5.53 -4.18
N TYR A 171 -6.07 5.49 -5.52
CA TYR A 171 -5.86 6.67 -6.34
C TYR A 171 -6.92 7.76 -6.13
N PRO A 172 -8.23 7.50 -6.30
CA PRO A 172 -9.25 8.52 -6.06
C PRO A 172 -9.29 9.00 -4.61
N ILE A 173 -8.94 8.16 -3.63
CA ILE A 173 -8.79 8.57 -2.23
C ILE A 173 -7.66 9.60 -2.11
N ILE A 174 -6.49 9.31 -2.66
CA ILE A 174 -5.33 10.22 -2.63
C ILE A 174 -5.67 11.52 -3.34
N GLU A 175 -6.22 11.47 -4.53
CA GLU A 175 -6.58 12.64 -5.34
C GLU A 175 -7.58 13.55 -4.64
N SER A 176 -8.55 12.98 -3.92
CA SER A 176 -9.53 13.76 -3.15
C SER A 176 -8.95 14.40 -1.89
N CYS A 177 -7.87 13.85 -1.33
CA CYS A 177 -7.27 14.27 -0.06
C CYS A 177 -6.03 15.15 -0.22
N SER A 178 -5.40 15.16 -1.39
CA SER A 178 -4.02 15.62 -1.55
C SER A 178 -3.80 16.45 -2.81
N PRO A 179 -2.87 17.41 -2.81
CA PRO A 179 -2.65 18.30 -3.95
C PRO A 179 -1.86 17.61 -5.08
N ALA A 180 -2.22 17.97 -6.31
CA ALA A 180 -1.39 17.70 -7.48
C ALA A 180 -0.10 18.58 -7.45
N PRO A 181 0.90 18.30 -8.30
CA PRO A 181 1.04 17.13 -9.18
C PRO A 181 1.29 15.84 -8.39
N TYR A 182 0.92 14.70 -9.00
CA TYR A 182 1.05 13.37 -8.40
C TYR A 182 2.22 12.61 -9.00
N LEU A 183 3.01 11.95 -8.13
CA LEU A 183 4.09 11.04 -8.51
C LEU A 183 3.86 9.68 -7.87
N GLU A 184 4.01 8.61 -8.63
CA GLU A 184 4.10 7.26 -8.11
C GLU A 184 5.46 6.65 -8.46
N LEU A 185 6.16 6.18 -7.43
CA LEU A 185 7.43 5.46 -7.58
C LEU A 185 7.23 3.96 -7.39
N PHE A 186 7.97 3.18 -8.18
CA PHE A 186 7.82 1.72 -8.29
C PHE A 186 6.45 1.32 -8.84
N ALA A 187 5.91 2.18 -9.70
CA ALA A 187 4.64 1.96 -10.39
C ALA A 187 4.73 0.75 -11.33
N ARG A 188 3.62 0.07 -11.53
CA ARG A 188 3.52 -1.08 -12.42
C ARG A 188 2.73 -0.79 -13.68
N GLU A 189 1.81 0.16 -13.64
CA GLU A 189 0.94 0.51 -14.75
C GLU A 189 0.74 2.02 -14.80
N ARG A 190 0.35 2.54 -15.97
CA ARG A 190 0.06 3.95 -16.12
C ARG A 190 -1.31 4.30 -15.60
N VAL A 191 -1.39 5.37 -14.81
CA VAL A 191 -2.61 5.98 -14.29
C VAL A 191 -2.70 7.39 -14.81
N GLN A 192 -3.84 7.76 -15.39
CA GLN A 192 -4.06 9.09 -15.94
C GLN A 192 -3.91 10.16 -14.84
N GLY A 193 -3.20 11.25 -15.15
CA GLY A 193 -2.96 12.36 -14.22
C GLY A 193 -1.80 12.15 -13.26
N TRP A 194 -1.11 11.00 -13.32
CA TRP A 194 0.05 10.68 -12.51
C TRP A 194 1.34 10.63 -13.33
N THR A 195 2.40 11.21 -12.81
CA THR A 195 3.76 10.88 -13.24
C THR A 195 4.16 9.58 -12.58
N GLN A 196 4.65 8.63 -13.37
CA GLN A 196 4.94 7.29 -12.85
C GLN A 196 6.32 6.84 -13.26
N TRP A 197 7.03 6.23 -12.32
CA TRP A 197 8.33 5.65 -12.52
C TRP A 197 8.37 4.25 -11.91
N GLY A 198 8.79 3.27 -12.72
CA GLY A 198 8.90 1.86 -12.32
C GLY A 198 9.26 0.99 -13.50
N ASP A 199 9.78 -0.21 -13.24
CA ASP A 199 10.28 -1.11 -14.29
C ASP A 199 9.19 -1.70 -15.17
N GLU A 200 7.97 -1.84 -14.65
CA GLU A 200 6.86 -2.50 -15.32
C GLU A 200 5.90 -1.51 -16.00
N VAL A 201 6.07 -0.19 -15.80
CA VAL A 201 5.12 0.86 -16.24
C VAL A 201 4.78 0.78 -17.73
N ASP A 202 5.76 0.46 -18.58
CA ASP A 202 5.57 0.41 -20.04
C ASP A 202 5.45 -1.03 -20.59
N SER A 203 5.64 -2.05 -19.75
CA SER A 203 5.67 -3.46 -20.17
C SER A 203 4.58 -4.32 -19.53
N TYR A 204 3.83 -3.76 -18.58
CA TYR A 204 2.77 -4.49 -17.88
C TYR A 204 1.51 -4.53 -18.73
N GLU A 205 1.17 -5.71 -19.25
CA GLU A 205 -0.13 -5.98 -19.82
C GLU A 205 -1.09 -6.35 -18.70
N ARG A 206 -2.12 -5.53 -18.50
CA ARG A 206 -3.19 -5.81 -17.56
C ARG A 206 -3.93 -7.06 -18.05
N PRO A 207 -3.89 -8.20 -17.33
CA PRO A 207 -4.70 -9.33 -17.72
C PRO A 207 -6.17 -8.91 -17.71
N PRO A 208 -7.01 -9.46 -18.63
CA PRO A 208 -8.41 -9.10 -18.73
C PRO A 208 -9.11 -9.37 -17.39
N TYR A 209 -9.27 -8.33 -16.61
CA TYR A 209 -9.87 -8.40 -15.29
C TYR A 209 -11.37 -8.48 -15.47
N LYS A 210 -11.99 -9.58 -15.06
CA LYS A 210 -13.43 -9.61 -14.82
C LYS A 210 -13.70 -8.63 -13.67
N ALA A 211 -14.14 -7.43 -14.02
CA ALA A 211 -14.52 -6.40 -13.07
C ALA A 211 -15.57 -7.01 -12.12
N TYR A 212 -15.13 -7.37 -10.91
CA TYR A 212 -16.06 -7.61 -9.83
C TYR A 212 -16.50 -6.23 -9.35
N VAL A 213 -17.54 -5.73 -9.97
CA VAL A 213 -18.31 -4.61 -9.42
C VAL A 213 -18.64 -5.03 -8.00
N ALA A 214 -18.09 -4.31 -7.01
CA ALA A 214 -18.57 -4.40 -5.66
C ALA A 214 -20.05 -4.07 -5.76
N ALA A 215 -20.91 -5.06 -5.50
CA ALA A 215 -22.33 -4.81 -5.38
C ALA A 215 -22.46 -3.77 -4.28
N ALA A 216 -22.74 -2.54 -4.66
CA ALA A 216 -23.20 -1.51 -3.77
C ALA A 216 -24.43 -2.13 -3.12
N THR A 217 -24.31 -2.45 -1.84
CA THR A 217 -25.42 -2.94 -1.05
C THR A 217 -26.38 -1.77 -0.94
N SER A 218 -27.30 -1.68 -1.90
CA SER A 218 -28.52 -0.91 -1.74
C SER A 218 -29.27 -1.58 -0.60
N VAL A 219 -29.16 -1.01 0.61
CA VAL A 219 -30.06 -1.32 1.70
C VAL A 219 -31.43 -0.80 1.31
N GLY A 220 -32.15 -1.64 0.56
CA GLY A 220 -33.56 -1.46 0.33
C GLY A 220 -34.27 -1.62 1.68
N ARG A 221 -34.83 -0.54 2.18
CA ARG A 221 -35.87 -0.61 3.21
C ARG A 221 -37.01 -1.45 2.69
N SER A 222 -37.18 -2.65 3.19
CA SER A 222 -38.45 -3.35 3.14
C SER A 222 -38.97 -3.45 4.58
N SER A 223 -40.03 -2.70 4.83
CA SER A 223 -40.93 -2.82 5.97
C SER A 223 -41.65 -4.15 5.90
N SER A 224 -41.46 -5.04 6.85
CA SER A 224 -42.48 -5.97 7.34
C SER A 224 -41.94 -6.69 8.60
N SER A 225 -42.53 -6.38 9.74
CA SER A 225 -42.46 -7.20 10.95
C SER A 225 -43.13 -8.55 10.73
N PRO A 226 -42.70 -9.61 11.40
CA PRO A 226 -43.53 -10.13 12.45
C PRO A 226 -42.79 -10.47 13.75
N SER A 227 -43.49 -10.21 14.83
CA SER A 227 -43.22 -10.59 16.22
C SER A 227 -42.93 -12.08 16.39
N ARG A 228 -41.88 -12.44 17.11
CA ARG A 228 -41.88 -13.64 17.96
C ARG A 228 -40.79 -13.52 19.04
N SER A 229 -41.25 -13.44 20.25
CA SER A 229 -40.54 -13.62 21.51
C SER A 229 -39.76 -14.92 21.57
N LYS A 230 -38.49 -14.89 22.03
CA LYS A 230 -37.89 -15.96 22.86
C LYS A 230 -36.60 -15.46 23.53
N GLU A 231 -36.66 -15.44 24.82
CA GLU A 231 -35.69 -15.79 25.85
C GLU A 231 -34.24 -15.29 25.72
N VAL A 232 -33.96 -14.41 26.66
CA VAL A 232 -32.64 -13.92 27.06
C VAL A 232 -31.91 -15.02 27.84
N ASP A 233 -30.84 -15.57 27.36
CA ASP A 233 -29.89 -16.33 28.15
C ASP A 233 -28.79 -15.40 28.69
N SER A 234 -28.88 -15.13 30.00
CA SER A 234 -27.98 -14.27 30.75
C SER A 234 -26.75 -15.04 31.21
N ARG A 235 -25.67 -15.06 30.40
CA ARG A 235 -24.31 -15.41 30.89
C ARG A 235 -23.21 -14.65 30.15
N GLN A 236 -23.15 -13.35 30.32
CA GLN A 236 -21.88 -12.61 30.10
C GLN A 236 -21.20 -12.40 31.46
N ARG A 237 -20.11 -13.14 31.69
CA ARG A 237 -19.21 -12.85 32.81
C ARG A 237 -18.36 -11.62 32.48
N HIS A 238 -18.54 -10.57 33.26
CA HIS A 238 -17.63 -9.45 33.30
C HIS A 238 -16.26 -9.90 33.83
N LEU A 239 -15.21 -9.65 33.07
CA LEU A 239 -13.83 -9.63 33.56
C LEU A 239 -13.51 -8.19 33.98
N PRO A 240 -13.05 -7.94 35.20
CA PRO A 240 -12.60 -6.61 35.59
C PRO A 240 -11.24 -6.29 34.98
N LEU A 241 -11.09 -5.04 34.50
CA LEU A 241 -9.81 -4.47 34.11
C LEU A 241 -9.01 -4.14 35.38
N PRO A 242 -7.70 -4.44 35.44
CA PRO A 242 -6.87 -3.92 36.51
C PRO A 242 -6.66 -2.41 36.33
N LEU A 243 -6.89 -1.67 37.38
CA LEU A 243 -6.44 -0.30 37.60
C LEU A 243 -4.99 -0.39 38.08
N GLU A 244 -4.04 0.19 37.31
CA GLU A 244 -2.93 1.04 37.73
C GLU A 244 -2.11 1.46 36.50
#